data_0420ee60e47ade1217e09295b9753909
#
_entry.id   0420ee60e47ade1217e09295b9753909
#
_cell.length_a   1.000
_cell.length_b   1.000
_cell.length_c   1.000
_cell.angle_alpha   90.00
_cell.angle_beta   90.00
_cell.angle_gamma   90.00
#
_symmetry.space_group_name_H-M   'P 1'
#
loop_
_entity.id
_entity.type
_entity.pdbx_description
1 polymer ?
#
loop_
_entity_poly.entity_id
_entity_poly.type
_entity_poly.pdbx_seq_one_letter_code
_entity_poly.pdbx_strand_id
1 'polypeptide(L)'
;RGLGDVYKRQTYDDISDAAVIVITAGANQKPDETRLDLIKKNSRIMKSIVGEIKKREFEGILLIVSNPVDILTYIALKESGYPANRVIGSGTVLDTGRFRYELGEHLGVDSRSVHAYIIGEHGDSELAAWSDARVGGLPINDFCELRGHFDHDASMEKIFDHVKNSAYEIIARKHATYYGIAMAVCRICAAIVRDEQSIMPVSSLMQGEYGLEDV
;
A
#
# COMPACT_ATOMS: atom_id res chain seq x y z
N ARG A 1 -11.57 24.04 9.05
CA ARG A 1 -11.12 24.57 7.76
C ARG A 1 -11.80 23.70 6.72
N GLY A 2 -12.62 24.32 5.82
CA GLY A 2 -13.25 23.62 4.72
C GLY A 2 -12.20 22.88 3.88
N LEU A 3 -12.66 21.94 3.05
CA LEU A 3 -11.85 21.36 1.99
C LEU A 3 -11.45 22.52 1.05
N GLY A 4 -10.42 23.28 1.48
CA GLY A 4 -9.90 24.37 0.66
C GLY A 4 -9.43 23.78 -0.65
N ASP A 5 -9.76 24.41 -1.71
CA ASP A 5 -9.12 24.29 -2.99
C ASP A 5 -9.00 22.88 -3.60
N VAL A 6 -10.11 22.12 -3.63
CA VAL A 6 -10.21 20.95 -4.52
C VAL A 6 -10.42 21.46 -5.94
N TYR A 7 -9.35 21.57 -6.71
CA TYR A 7 -9.43 21.90 -8.13
C TYR A 7 -9.74 20.64 -8.94
N LYS A 8 -10.78 20.71 -9.76
CA LYS A 8 -11.00 19.71 -10.82
C LYS A 8 -10.19 20.14 -12.03
N ARG A 9 -9.02 19.53 -12.19
CA ARG A 9 -8.16 19.75 -13.35
C ARG A 9 -8.41 18.65 -14.38
N GLN A 10 -8.43 19.00 -15.66
CA GLN A 10 -8.72 18.07 -16.75
C GLN A 10 -7.54 17.91 -17.71
N THR A 11 -6.44 18.61 -17.47
CA THR A 11 -5.23 18.56 -18.29
C THR A 11 -4.02 18.21 -17.42
N TYR A 12 -2.99 17.66 -18.06
CA TYR A 12 -1.72 17.35 -17.38
C TYR A 12 -0.80 18.58 -17.25
N ASP A 13 -1.18 19.75 -17.77
CA ASP A 13 -0.29 20.92 -17.80
C ASP A 13 -0.07 21.54 -16.42
N ASP A 14 -0.91 21.19 -15.48
CA ASP A 14 -0.89 21.71 -14.12
C ASP A 14 -0.07 20.86 -13.13
N ILE A 15 0.71 19.87 -13.60
CA ILE A 15 1.42 18.94 -12.70
C ILE A 15 2.90 19.30 -12.46
N SER A 16 3.44 20.27 -13.17
CA SER A 16 4.87 20.61 -13.14
C SER A 16 5.39 21.00 -11.76
N ASP A 17 4.57 21.65 -10.95
CA ASP A 17 4.89 22.09 -9.59
C ASP A 17 4.37 21.14 -8.48
N ALA A 18 3.81 20.00 -8.84
CA ALA A 18 3.31 19.05 -7.87
C ALA A 18 4.45 18.30 -7.15
N ALA A 19 4.38 18.20 -5.83
CA ALA A 19 5.33 17.40 -5.06
C ALA A 19 5.06 15.88 -5.19
N VAL A 20 3.79 15.50 -5.32
CA VAL A 20 3.35 14.09 -5.43
C VAL A 20 2.20 13.99 -6.40
N ILE A 21 2.29 13.04 -7.32
CA ILE A 21 1.16 12.61 -8.16
C ILE A 21 0.69 11.25 -7.68
N VAL A 22 -0.58 11.17 -7.29
CA VAL A 22 -1.21 9.91 -6.86
C VAL A 22 -2.02 9.34 -8.02
N ILE A 23 -1.70 8.13 -8.46
CA ILE A 23 -2.38 7.46 -9.57
C ILE A 23 -3.30 6.37 -9.01
N THR A 24 -4.61 6.64 -9.06
CA THR A 24 -5.67 5.70 -8.65
C THR A 24 -6.47 5.18 -9.85
N ALA A 25 -6.08 5.56 -11.06
CA ALA A 25 -6.78 5.22 -12.28
C ALA A 25 -6.57 3.75 -12.66
N GLY A 26 -7.66 3.03 -12.84
CA GLY A 26 -7.65 1.63 -13.23
C GLY A 26 -9.06 1.13 -13.51
N ALA A 27 -9.17 0.05 -14.26
CA ALA A 27 -10.43 -0.64 -14.48
C ALA A 27 -10.61 -1.74 -13.43
N ASN A 28 -11.84 -1.96 -13.00
CA ASN A 28 -12.20 -3.10 -12.19
C ASN A 28 -12.27 -4.37 -13.06
N GLN A 29 -11.98 -5.52 -12.44
CA GLN A 29 -12.16 -6.82 -13.08
C GLN A 29 -13.65 -7.07 -13.34
N LYS A 30 -13.97 -7.52 -14.56
CA LYS A 30 -15.31 -7.97 -14.91
C LYS A 30 -15.49 -9.44 -14.53
N PRO A 31 -16.73 -9.94 -14.34
CA PRO A 31 -16.99 -11.33 -13.99
C PRO A 31 -16.38 -12.35 -14.97
N ASP A 32 -16.29 -12.01 -16.26
CA ASP A 32 -15.79 -12.90 -17.33
C ASP A 32 -14.32 -12.61 -17.70
N GLU A 33 -13.64 -11.75 -16.94
CA GLU A 33 -12.29 -11.28 -17.25
C GLU A 33 -11.27 -12.04 -16.38
N THR A 34 -10.19 -12.52 -17.01
CA THR A 34 -9.09 -13.13 -16.26
C THR A 34 -8.23 -12.06 -15.56
N ARG A 35 -7.46 -12.46 -14.53
CA ARG A 35 -6.49 -11.58 -13.87
C ARG A 35 -5.44 -11.01 -14.87
N LEU A 36 -5.04 -11.83 -15.86
CA LEU A 36 -4.12 -11.40 -16.91
C LEU A 36 -4.72 -10.33 -17.83
N ASP A 37 -6.01 -10.43 -18.16
CA ASP A 37 -6.67 -9.42 -18.98
C ASP A 37 -6.78 -8.09 -18.24
N LEU A 38 -7.08 -8.12 -16.95
CA LEU A 38 -7.06 -6.95 -16.08
C LEU A 38 -5.67 -6.29 -16.03
N ILE A 39 -4.62 -7.09 -15.85
CA ILE A 39 -3.23 -6.60 -15.86
C ILE A 39 -2.92 -5.92 -17.19
N LYS A 40 -3.20 -6.55 -18.33
CA LYS A 40 -2.96 -5.97 -19.66
C LYS A 40 -3.70 -4.64 -19.85
N LYS A 41 -4.95 -4.57 -19.40
CA LYS A 41 -5.78 -3.36 -19.51
C LYS A 41 -5.24 -2.24 -18.64
N ASN A 42 -4.96 -2.50 -17.37
CA ASN A 42 -4.46 -1.51 -16.43
C ASN A 42 -3.02 -1.08 -16.78
N SER A 43 -2.20 -1.98 -17.31
CA SER A 43 -0.87 -1.64 -17.87
C SER A 43 -0.94 -0.60 -18.99
N ARG A 44 -1.90 -0.73 -19.90
CA ARG A 44 -2.09 0.26 -20.99
C ARG A 44 -2.53 1.61 -20.44
N ILE A 45 -3.44 1.63 -19.45
CA ILE A 45 -3.88 2.85 -18.78
C ILE A 45 -2.68 3.50 -18.07
N MET A 46 -1.92 2.74 -17.30
CA MET A 46 -0.75 3.23 -16.58
C MET A 46 0.30 3.83 -17.54
N LYS A 47 0.67 3.12 -18.59
CA LYS A 47 1.60 3.61 -19.62
C LYS A 47 1.12 4.91 -20.26
N SER A 48 -0.17 5.02 -20.56
CA SER A 48 -0.74 6.26 -21.13
C SER A 48 -0.60 7.44 -20.17
N ILE A 49 -0.92 7.24 -18.87
CA ILE A 49 -0.84 8.29 -17.86
C ILE A 49 0.61 8.71 -17.63
N VAL A 50 1.50 7.74 -17.40
CA VAL A 50 2.92 8.00 -17.12
C VAL A 50 3.62 8.64 -18.33
N GLY A 51 3.26 8.21 -19.55
CA GLY A 51 3.75 8.84 -20.78
C GLY A 51 3.37 10.32 -20.90
N GLU A 52 2.16 10.71 -20.47
CA GLU A 52 1.74 12.11 -20.42
C GLU A 52 2.45 12.90 -19.32
N ILE A 53 2.69 12.29 -18.15
CA ILE A 53 3.43 12.92 -17.05
C ILE A 53 4.89 13.18 -17.49
N LYS A 54 5.52 12.20 -18.12
CA LYS A 54 6.91 12.27 -18.60
C LYS A 54 7.15 13.44 -19.56
N LYS A 55 6.18 13.77 -20.42
CA LYS A 55 6.27 14.89 -21.36
C LYS A 55 6.34 16.26 -20.68
N ARG A 56 6.01 16.35 -19.40
CA ARG A 56 5.87 17.62 -18.66
C ARG A 56 6.97 17.85 -17.62
N GLU A 57 8.06 17.09 -17.72
CA GLU A 57 9.25 17.25 -16.88
C GLU A 57 8.95 17.28 -15.36
N PHE A 58 7.99 16.45 -14.95
CA PHE A 58 7.61 16.34 -13.54
C PHE A 58 8.79 15.83 -12.68
N GLU A 59 9.10 16.55 -11.60
CA GLU A 59 10.23 16.24 -10.71
C GLU A 59 9.84 15.64 -9.36
N GLY A 60 8.56 15.57 -9.04
CA GLY A 60 8.05 15.01 -7.78
C GLY A 60 8.05 13.47 -7.73
N ILE A 61 7.27 12.94 -6.81
CA ILE A 61 7.13 11.49 -6.57
C ILE A 61 5.84 10.96 -7.22
N LEU A 62 5.93 9.82 -7.91
CA LEU A 62 4.75 9.07 -8.36
C LEU A 62 4.37 8.07 -7.27
N LEU A 63 3.13 8.16 -6.77
CA LEU A 63 2.53 7.20 -5.86
C LEU A 63 1.44 6.41 -6.59
N ILE A 64 1.70 5.15 -6.82
CA ILE A 64 0.78 4.23 -7.50
C ILE A 64 -0.14 3.57 -6.47
N VAL A 65 -1.45 3.57 -6.75
CA VAL A 65 -2.48 3.01 -5.86
C VAL A 65 -3.37 2.03 -6.61
N SER A 66 -3.37 2.09 -7.93
CA SER A 66 -4.17 1.21 -8.81
C SER A 66 -3.69 -0.24 -8.72
N ASN A 67 -4.64 -1.19 -8.68
CA ASN A 67 -4.33 -2.61 -8.63
C ASN A 67 -4.20 -3.25 -10.02
N PRO A 68 -3.30 -4.27 -10.14
CA PRO A 68 -2.38 -4.80 -9.10
C PRO A 68 -1.20 -3.85 -8.85
N VAL A 69 -1.10 -3.34 -7.62
CA VAL A 69 -0.26 -2.18 -7.29
C VAL A 69 1.23 -2.41 -7.56
N ASP A 70 1.77 -3.57 -7.18
CA ASP A 70 3.20 -3.84 -7.33
C ASP A 70 3.62 -3.91 -8.81
N ILE A 71 2.83 -4.64 -9.61
CA ILE A 71 3.05 -4.73 -11.07
C ILE A 71 2.91 -3.37 -11.74
N LEU A 72 1.91 -2.58 -11.37
CA LEU A 72 1.69 -1.26 -11.95
C LEU A 72 2.74 -0.25 -11.51
N THR A 73 3.29 -0.38 -10.30
CA THR A 73 4.43 0.41 -9.83
C THR A 73 5.67 0.11 -10.65
N TYR A 74 5.98 -1.16 -10.89
CA TYR A 74 7.09 -1.56 -11.74
C TYR A 74 6.93 -1.04 -13.18
N ILE A 75 5.73 -1.16 -13.76
CA ILE A 75 5.44 -0.62 -15.09
C ILE A 75 5.61 0.91 -15.13
N ALA A 76 5.11 1.62 -14.11
CA ALA A 76 5.26 3.06 -14.00
C ALA A 76 6.74 3.48 -13.93
N LEU A 77 7.55 2.76 -13.16
CA LEU A 77 8.99 2.98 -13.07
C LEU A 77 9.68 2.78 -14.44
N LYS A 78 9.44 1.67 -15.11
CA LYS A 78 10.07 1.39 -16.41
C LYS A 78 9.61 2.37 -17.50
N GLU A 79 8.34 2.78 -17.50
CA GLU A 79 7.79 3.71 -18.50
C GLU A 79 8.28 5.15 -18.28
N SER A 80 8.31 5.61 -17.02
CA SER A 80 8.78 6.96 -16.70
C SER A 80 10.27 7.13 -16.94
N GLY A 81 11.07 6.10 -16.65
CA GLY A 81 12.53 6.18 -16.59
C GLY A 81 13.03 7.05 -15.44
N TYR A 82 12.18 7.30 -14.43
CA TYR A 82 12.56 8.05 -13.24
C TYR A 82 13.44 7.20 -12.30
N PRO A 83 14.23 7.83 -11.43
CA PRO A 83 14.93 7.11 -10.37
C PRO A 83 13.97 6.29 -9.50
N ALA A 84 14.41 5.10 -9.04
CA ALA A 84 13.56 4.18 -8.29
C ALA A 84 12.94 4.81 -7.02
N ASN A 85 13.67 5.70 -6.35
CA ASN A 85 13.19 6.42 -5.16
C ASN A 85 12.09 7.47 -5.46
N ARG A 86 11.75 7.70 -6.72
CA ARG A 86 10.68 8.62 -7.12
C ARG A 86 9.41 7.91 -7.60
N VAL A 87 9.41 6.59 -7.66
CA VAL A 87 8.24 5.79 -8.09
C VAL A 87 7.98 4.72 -7.05
N ILE A 88 6.92 4.90 -6.29
CA ILE A 88 6.52 3.98 -5.22
C ILE A 88 5.06 3.57 -5.39
N GLY A 89 4.72 2.40 -4.87
CA GLY A 89 3.33 1.97 -4.76
C GLY A 89 2.83 2.05 -3.32
N SER A 90 1.52 2.08 -3.12
CA SER A 90 0.94 2.04 -1.77
C SER A 90 1.27 0.75 -1.02
N GLY A 91 1.66 -0.30 -1.74
CA GLY A 91 2.09 -1.58 -1.18
C GLY A 91 1.11 -2.12 -0.16
N THR A 92 1.64 -2.64 0.92
CA THR A 92 0.90 -3.23 2.03
C THR A 92 0.72 -2.27 3.23
N VAL A 93 0.78 -0.95 3.00
CA VAL A 93 0.58 0.06 4.07
C VAL A 93 -0.81 -0.06 4.70
N LEU A 94 -1.85 -0.27 3.89
CA LEU A 94 -3.22 -0.47 4.39
C LEU A 94 -3.34 -1.77 5.18
N ASP A 95 -2.80 -2.87 4.66
CA ASP A 95 -2.88 -4.19 5.30
C ASP A 95 -2.10 -4.18 6.63
N THR A 96 -0.95 -3.53 6.66
CA THR A 96 -0.20 -3.26 7.89
C THR A 96 -1.01 -2.44 8.91
N GLY A 97 -1.74 -1.44 8.45
CA GLY A 97 -2.63 -0.66 9.32
C GLY A 97 -3.73 -1.51 9.96
N ARG A 98 -4.38 -2.36 9.17
CA ARG A 98 -5.38 -3.34 9.64
C ARG A 98 -4.76 -4.34 10.60
N PHE A 99 -3.61 -4.88 10.24
CA PHE A 99 -2.88 -5.85 11.04
C PHE A 99 -2.54 -5.31 12.45
N ARG A 100 -2.02 -4.09 12.51
CA ARG A 100 -1.75 -3.43 13.80
C ARG A 100 -3.02 -3.17 14.61
N TYR A 101 -4.12 -2.84 13.95
CA TYR A 101 -5.40 -2.65 14.60
C TYR A 101 -5.91 -3.96 15.22
N GLU A 102 -5.96 -5.04 14.46
CA GLU A 102 -6.42 -6.35 14.94
C GLU A 102 -5.54 -6.88 16.08
N LEU A 103 -4.23 -6.74 15.97
CA LEU A 103 -3.30 -7.08 17.05
C LEU A 103 -3.53 -6.22 18.30
N GLY A 104 -3.76 -4.92 18.11
CA GLY A 104 -4.08 -4.01 19.21
C GLY A 104 -5.34 -4.41 19.97
N GLU A 105 -6.42 -4.72 19.23
CA GLU A 105 -7.68 -5.21 19.81
C GLU A 105 -7.48 -6.54 20.56
N HIS A 106 -6.77 -7.49 19.95
CA HIS A 106 -6.51 -8.79 20.57
C HIS A 106 -5.72 -8.65 21.88
N LEU A 107 -4.69 -7.78 21.92
CA LEU A 107 -3.82 -7.61 23.06
C LEU A 107 -4.28 -6.54 24.05
N GLY A 108 -5.37 -5.82 23.75
CA GLY A 108 -5.91 -4.75 24.59
C GLY A 108 -4.94 -3.55 24.71
N VAL A 109 -4.30 -3.17 23.61
CA VAL A 109 -3.38 -2.03 23.53
C VAL A 109 -3.71 -1.14 22.33
N ASP A 110 -3.29 0.12 22.38
CA ASP A 110 -3.42 1.02 21.24
C ASP A 110 -2.59 0.50 20.05
N SER A 111 -3.18 0.46 18.85
CA SER A 111 -2.52 -0.01 17.64
C SER A 111 -1.22 0.74 17.32
N ARG A 112 -1.06 1.98 17.79
CA ARG A 112 0.19 2.76 17.67
C ARG A 112 1.35 2.19 18.49
N SER A 113 1.06 1.37 19.50
CA SER A 113 2.06 0.65 20.30
C SER A 113 2.45 -0.70 19.68
N VAL A 114 1.79 -1.10 18.59
CA VAL A 114 2.09 -2.34 17.89
C VAL A 114 3.02 -2.03 16.71
N HIS A 115 4.20 -2.62 16.72
CA HIS A 115 5.19 -2.54 15.65
C HIS A 115 5.20 -3.89 14.91
N ALA A 116 4.38 -4.01 13.88
CA ALA A 116 4.24 -5.20 13.06
C ALA A 116 3.94 -4.78 11.61
N TYR A 117 4.34 -5.60 10.65
CA TYR A 117 4.22 -5.29 9.23
C TYR A 117 3.65 -6.47 8.45
N ILE A 118 2.82 -6.16 7.48
CA ILE A 118 2.54 -7.04 6.33
C ILE A 118 3.50 -6.62 5.23
N ILE A 119 4.21 -7.57 4.64
CA ILE A 119 5.18 -7.37 3.56
C ILE A 119 4.92 -8.33 2.40
N GLY A 120 5.71 -8.22 1.34
CA GLY A 120 5.51 -8.99 0.11
C GLY A 120 4.59 -8.27 -0.87
N GLU A 121 4.12 -8.97 -1.90
CA GLU A 121 3.18 -8.45 -2.89
C GLU A 121 1.81 -8.20 -2.24
N HIS A 122 1.22 -7.02 -2.46
CA HIS A 122 -0.12 -6.73 -1.95
C HIS A 122 -1.16 -7.66 -2.59
N GLY A 123 -1.83 -8.46 -1.76
CA GLY A 123 -2.86 -9.42 -2.15
C GLY A 123 -2.63 -10.81 -1.56
N ASP A 124 -2.97 -11.86 -2.33
CA ASP A 124 -2.99 -13.23 -1.82
C ASP A 124 -1.62 -13.80 -1.41
N SER A 125 -0.54 -13.21 -1.88
CA SER A 125 0.84 -13.60 -1.56
C SER A 125 1.52 -12.76 -0.49
N GLU A 126 0.79 -11.82 0.13
CA GLU A 126 1.31 -11.07 1.27
C GLU A 126 1.62 -11.96 2.47
N LEU A 127 2.53 -11.51 3.32
CA LEU A 127 2.92 -12.24 4.53
C LEU A 127 3.11 -11.32 5.73
N ALA A 128 2.82 -11.83 6.92
CA ALA A 128 3.07 -11.14 8.17
C ALA A 128 4.52 -11.35 8.63
N ALA A 129 5.25 -10.27 8.88
CA ALA A 129 6.62 -10.30 9.39
C ALA A 129 6.63 -10.55 10.91
N TRP A 130 6.28 -11.76 11.33
CA TRP A 130 6.13 -12.14 12.74
C TRP A 130 7.42 -12.03 13.55
N SER A 131 8.56 -12.33 12.94
CA SER A 131 9.87 -12.25 13.59
C SER A 131 10.20 -10.86 14.13
N ASP A 132 9.65 -9.83 13.48
CA ASP A 132 9.86 -8.43 13.83
C ASP A 132 8.69 -7.79 14.56
N ALA A 133 7.60 -8.55 14.79
CA ALA A 133 6.43 -8.06 15.49
C ALA A 133 6.71 -7.82 16.97
N ARG A 134 6.47 -6.58 17.44
CA ARG A 134 6.76 -6.13 18.80
C ARG A 134 5.66 -5.26 19.36
N VAL A 135 5.50 -5.32 20.68
CA VAL A 135 4.60 -4.43 21.43
C VAL A 135 5.35 -3.88 22.64
N GLY A 136 5.46 -2.57 22.75
CA GLY A 136 6.20 -1.93 23.82
C GLY A 136 7.67 -2.34 23.90
N GLY A 137 8.28 -2.74 22.77
CA GLY A 137 9.67 -3.23 22.71
C GLY A 137 9.84 -4.73 22.94
N LEU A 138 8.83 -5.45 23.44
CA LEU A 138 8.86 -6.89 23.62
C LEU A 138 8.46 -7.62 22.33
N PRO A 139 9.05 -8.78 22.01
CA PRO A 139 8.53 -9.68 20.99
C PRO A 139 7.05 -9.97 21.23
N ILE A 140 6.28 -10.11 20.17
CA ILE A 140 4.83 -10.24 20.28
C ILE A 140 4.40 -11.46 21.10
N ASN A 141 5.10 -12.59 20.93
CA ASN A 141 4.79 -13.82 21.68
C ASN A 141 4.99 -13.61 23.20
N ASP A 142 6.12 -12.99 23.59
CA ASP A 142 6.40 -12.70 25.01
C ASP A 142 5.33 -11.76 25.59
N PHE A 143 4.88 -10.78 24.80
CA PHE A 143 3.82 -9.88 25.22
C PHE A 143 2.46 -10.60 25.32
N CYS A 144 2.14 -11.53 24.40
CA CYS A 144 0.95 -12.37 24.49
C CYS A 144 0.90 -13.16 25.80
N GLU A 145 2.01 -13.83 26.15
CA GLU A 145 2.12 -14.61 27.39
C GLU A 145 1.91 -13.73 28.63
N LEU A 146 2.54 -12.54 28.68
CA LEU A 146 2.34 -11.58 29.76
C LEU A 146 0.88 -11.13 29.92
N ARG A 147 0.12 -11.15 28.84
CA ARG A 147 -1.32 -10.83 28.82
C ARG A 147 -2.23 -12.04 29.06
N GLY A 148 -1.66 -13.23 29.27
CA GLY A 148 -2.38 -14.48 29.48
C GLY A 148 -2.91 -15.15 28.22
N HIS A 149 -2.39 -14.77 27.05
CA HIS A 149 -2.73 -15.40 25.76
C HIS A 149 -1.66 -16.45 25.43
N PHE A 150 -1.93 -17.71 25.76
CA PHE A 150 -0.98 -18.81 25.55
C PHE A 150 -1.23 -19.59 24.25
N ASP A 151 -2.38 -19.41 23.62
CA ASP A 151 -2.71 -19.98 22.30
C ASP A 151 -2.46 -18.91 21.21
N HIS A 152 -1.25 -18.35 21.22
CA HIS A 152 -0.95 -17.22 20.36
C HIS A 152 -0.83 -17.62 18.88
N ASP A 153 -0.30 -18.79 18.54
CA ASP A 153 -0.14 -19.21 17.14
C ASP A 153 -1.49 -19.26 16.40
N ALA A 154 -2.50 -19.93 17.00
CA ALA A 154 -3.83 -20.00 16.40
C ALA A 154 -4.53 -18.62 16.34
N SER A 155 -4.29 -17.76 17.31
CA SER A 155 -4.83 -16.40 17.31
C SER A 155 -4.17 -15.54 16.25
N MET A 156 -2.86 -15.65 16.08
CA MET A 156 -2.08 -14.92 15.07
C MET A 156 -2.47 -15.32 13.65
N GLU A 157 -2.66 -16.62 13.40
CA GLU A 157 -3.13 -17.13 12.12
C GLU A 157 -4.51 -16.56 11.76
N LYS A 158 -5.46 -16.58 12.70
CA LYS A 158 -6.80 -15.99 12.50
C LYS A 158 -6.76 -14.50 12.23
N ILE A 159 -5.92 -13.75 12.94
CA ILE A 159 -5.75 -12.31 12.73
C ILE A 159 -5.22 -12.05 11.33
N PHE A 160 -4.18 -12.77 10.92
CA PHE A 160 -3.61 -12.61 9.59
C PHE A 160 -4.60 -12.96 8.48
N ASP A 161 -5.33 -14.06 8.62
CA ASP A 161 -6.37 -14.46 7.67
C ASP A 161 -7.49 -13.42 7.58
N HIS A 162 -7.90 -12.82 8.71
CA HIS A 162 -8.90 -11.75 8.71
C HIS A 162 -8.40 -10.50 7.98
N VAL A 163 -7.15 -10.10 8.21
CA VAL A 163 -6.53 -8.97 7.50
C VAL A 163 -6.52 -9.22 5.99
N LYS A 164 -6.00 -10.36 5.56
CA LYS A 164 -5.90 -10.78 4.16
C LYS A 164 -7.27 -10.81 3.46
N ASN A 165 -8.30 -11.29 4.14
CA ASN A 165 -9.65 -11.41 3.57
C ASN A 165 -10.50 -10.14 3.71
N SER A 166 -10.06 -9.12 4.45
CA SER A 166 -10.82 -7.89 4.71
C SER A 166 -11.28 -7.17 3.45
N ALA A 167 -10.46 -7.14 2.40
CA ALA A 167 -10.82 -6.50 1.14
C ALA A 167 -11.99 -7.22 0.46
N TYR A 168 -11.99 -8.55 0.44
CA TYR A 168 -13.06 -9.36 -0.16
C TYR A 168 -14.38 -9.14 0.57
N GLU A 169 -14.38 -9.09 1.90
CA GLU A 169 -15.59 -8.81 2.68
C GLU A 169 -16.16 -7.42 2.42
N ILE A 170 -15.30 -6.40 2.34
CA ILE A 170 -15.70 -5.04 2.03
C ILE A 170 -16.31 -4.96 0.61
N ILE A 171 -15.67 -5.58 -0.36
CA ILE A 171 -16.14 -5.60 -1.75
C ILE A 171 -17.47 -6.33 -1.86
N ALA A 172 -17.65 -7.47 -1.17
CA ALA A 172 -18.91 -8.20 -1.15
C ALA A 172 -20.08 -7.35 -0.62
N ARG A 173 -19.82 -6.45 0.34
CA ARG A 173 -20.86 -5.59 0.95
C ARG A 173 -21.04 -4.24 0.29
N LYS A 174 -19.96 -3.64 -0.24
CA LYS A 174 -19.93 -2.24 -0.73
C LYS A 174 -19.55 -2.12 -2.20
N HIS A 175 -19.25 -3.24 -2.87
CA HIS A 175 -18.81 -3.33 -4.26
C HIS A 175 -17.46 -2.68 -4.59
N ALA A 176 -16.83 -1.99 -3.62
CA ALA A 176 -15.51 -1.41 -3.74
C ALA A 176 -14.92 -1.04 -2.38
N THR A 177 -13.62 -0.73 -2.34
CA THR A 177 -12.91 -0.21 -1.16
C THR A 177 -12.55 1.25 -1.39
N TYR A 178 -12.75 2.12 -0.40
CA TYR A 178 -12.49 3.56 -0.53
C TYR A 178 -11.75 4.14 0.68
N TYR A 179 -12.33 4.03 1.87
CA TYR A 179 -11.88 4.82 3.03
C TYR A 179 -10.54 4.37 3.60
N GLY A 180 -10.32 3.07 3.73
CA GLY A 180 -9.06 2.54 4.24
C GLY A 180 -7.87 2.93 3.37
N ILE A 181 -7.99 2.71 2.05
CA ILE A 181 -6.92 3.08 1.12
C ILE A 181 -6.73 4.60 1.05
N ALA A 182 -7.79 5.40 1.15
CA ALA A 182 -7.66 6.85 1.20
C ALA A 182 -6.83 7.30 2.42
N MET A 183 -7.04 6.69 3.59
CA MET A 183 -6.25 6.98 4.79
C MET A 183 -4.79 6.53 4.65
N ALA A 184 -4.53 5.37 4.04
CA ALA A 184 -3.17 4.91 3.74
C ALA A 184 -2.45 5.88 2.81
N VAL A 185 -3.09 6.31 1.73
CA VAL A 185 -2.56 7.33 0.80
C VAL A 185 -2.28 8.65 1.52
N CYS A 186 -3.21 9.13 2.33
CA CYS A 186 -3.01 10.34 3.14
C CYS A 186 -1.79 10.21 4.06
N ARG A 187 -1.59 9.03 4.68
CA ARG A 187 -0.44 8.78 5.56
C ARG A 187 0.88 8.80 4.79
N ILE A 188 0.93 8.15 3.61
CA ILE A 188 2.11 8.15 2.74
C ILE A 188 2.42 9.58 2.27
N CYS A 189 1.43 10.29 1.74
CA CYS A 189 1.61 11.67 1.29
C CYS A 189 2.06 12.60 2.44
N ALA A 190 1.50 12.45 3.64
CA ALA A 190 1.92 13.23 4.80
C ALA A 190 3.39 12.99 5.16
N ALA A 191 3.85 11.73 5.12
CA ALA A 191 5.23 11.39 5.37
C ALA A 191 6.18 12.02 4.35
N ILE A 192 5.81 11.98 3.06
CA ILE A 192 6.60 12.59 1.97
C ILE A 192 6.66 14.11 2.13
N VAL A 193 5.51 14.77 2.24
CA VAL A 193 5.44 16.25 2.26
C VAL A 193 6.08 16.85 3.51
N ARG A 194 6.07 16.12 4.63
CA ARG A 194 6.67 16.57 5.89
C ARG A 194 8.09 16.09 6.12
N ASP A 195 8.64 15.30 5.18
CA ASP A 195 9.94 14.64 5.32
C ASP A 195 10.10 13.90 6.66
N GLU A 196 9.11 13.08 7.01
CA GLU A 196 9.01 12.47 8.35
C GLU A 196 10.05 11.37 8.60
N GLN A 197 10.80 10.91 7.63
CA GLN A 197 11.74 9.78 7.72
C GLN A 197 11.07 8.50 8.25
N SER A 198 9.79 8.33 7.92
CA SER A 198 8.96 7.20 8.38
C SER A 198 9.25 5.94 7.58
N ILE A 199 9.30 4.78 8.28
CA ILE A 199 9.39 3.46 7.63
C ILE A 199 7.98 2.94 7.37
N MET A 200 7.69 2.62 6.11
CA MET A 200 6.40 2.07 5.67
C MET A 200 6.60 1.00 4.59
N PRO A 201 5.78 -0.07 4.58
CA PRO A 201 5.87 -1.14 3.59
C PRO A 201 5.22 -0.72 2.26
N VAL A 202 5.86 0.18 1.56
CA VAL A 202 5.48 0.62 0.21
C VAL A 202 6.07 -0.31 -0.84
N SER A 203 5.47 -0.37 -2.04
CA SER A 203 6.10 -1.05 -3.18
C SER A 203 7.26 -0.22 -3.69
N SER A 204 8.42 -0.83 -3.79
CA SER A 204 9.64 -0.21 -4.33
C SER A 204 10.47 -1.25 -5.09
N LEU A 205 11.30 -0.78 -6.04
CA LEU A 205 12.19 -1.67 -6.77
C LEU A 205 13.20 -2.31 -5.81
N MET A 206 13.29 -3.64 -5.82
CA MET A 206 14.30 -4.40 -5.09
C MET A 206 15.62 -4.39 -5.88
N GLN A 207 16.71 -4.09 -5.18
CA GLN A 207 18.06 -3.96 -5.77
C GLN A 207 19.08 -4.82 -4.99
N GLY A 208 18.68 -6.02 -4.61
CA GLY A 208 19.47 -6.98 -3.84
C GLY A 208 18.84 -7.32 -2.49
N GLU A 209 17.89 -6.53 -2.00
CA GLU A 209 17.17 -6.82 -0.76
C GLU A 209 16.42 -8.16 -0.90
N TYR A 210 16.47 -8.96 0.16
CA TYR A 210 15.91 -10.32 0.20
C TYR A 210 16.43 -11.27 -0.90
N GLY A 211 17.56 -10.94 -1.55
CA GLY A 211 18.08 -11.68 -2.70
C GLY A 211 17.30 -11.47 -4.00
N LEU A 212 16.48 -10.43 -4.06
CA LEU A 212 15.66 -10.06 -5.22
C LEU A 212 16.30 -8.89 -5.97
N GLU A 213 16.40 -9.02 -7.29
CA GLU A 213 16.95 -7.97 -8.16
C GLU A 213 15.98 -7.63 -9.29
N ASP A 214 15.83 -6.33 -9.55
CA ASP A 214 15.01 -5.76 -10.64
C ASP A 214 13.52 -6.22 -10.62
N VAL A 215 12.96 -6.34 -9.44
CA VAL A 215 11.56 -6.71 -9.20
C VAL A 215 10.87 -5.72 -8.25
#